data_edae79158e5325b9078e3aba6ba9b0cc
#
_entry.id   edae79158e5325b9078e3aba6ba9b0cc
#
_cell.length_a   1.000
_cell.length_b   1.000
_cell.length_c   1.000
_cell.angle_alpha   90.00
_cell.angle_beta   90.00
_cell.angle_gamma   90.00
#
_symmetry.space_group_name_H-M   'P 1'
#
loop_
_entity.id
_entity.type
_entity.pdbx_description
1 polymer ?
#
loop_
_entity_poly.entity_id
_entity_poly.type
_entity_poly.pdbx_seq_one_letter_code
_entity_poly.pdbx_strand_id
1 'polypeptide(L)' 'MNGKYHPGQKVFLTGGNKSLIKEATVLKYSGGFYTIRFSEGGGTRVRESRIYPSRKEAEDAILNKKR' A
#
# COMPACT_ATOMS: atom_id res chain seq x y z
N MET A 1 15.33 -12.55 0.41
CA MET A 1 14.11 -12.42 0.83
C MET A 1 13.38 -11.36 0.22
N ASN A 2 12.25 -11.60 -0.14
CA ASN A 2 11.61 -10.70 -0.89
C ASN A 2 10.73 -9.79 -0.21
N GLY A 3 10.48 -9.26 0.51
CA GLY A 3 9.60 -8.35 1.13
C GLY A 3 8.44 -9.09 1.69
N LYS A 4 7.56 -8.38 2.35
CA LYS A 4 6.55 -8.95 3.08
C LYS A 4 5.31 -9.27 2.28
N TYR A 5 5.12 -8.72 1.11
CA TYR A 5 3.93 -8.95 0.31
C TYR A 5 4.29 -9.70 -0.96
N HIS A 6 3.36 -10.48 -1.48
CA HIS A 6 3.60 -11.28 -2.67
C HIS A 6 2.91 -10.70 -3.88
N PRO A 7 3.40 -10.97 -5.08
CA PRO A 7 2.68 -10.55 -6.27
C PRO A 7 1.26 -11.12 -6.26
N GLY A 8 0.32 -10.30 -6.59
CA GLY A 8 -1.08 -10.70 -6.57
C GLY A 8 -1.78 -10.41 -5.26
N GLN A 9 -1.05 -10.05 -4.24
CA GLN A 9 -1.65 -9.81 -2.95
C GLN A 9 -2.30 -8.44 -2.92
N LYS A 10 -3.45 -8.33 -2.29
CA LYS A 10 -4.14 -7.07 -2.17
C LYS A 10 -3.59 -6.29 -1.01
N VAL A 11 -3.33 -5.04 -1.21
CA VAL A 11 -2.79 -4.17 -0.17
C VAL A 11 -3.52 -2.85 -0.19
N PHE A 12 -3.27 -2.02 0.80
CA PHE A 12 -3.95 -0.74 0.94
C PHE A 12 -2.95 0.36 1.19
N LEU A 13 -3.20 1.55 0.65
CA LEU A 13 -2.33 2.68 0.86
C LEU A 13 -3.16 3.86 1.29
N THR A 14 -2.56 4.75 2.06
CA THR A 14 -3.23 5.99 2.41
C THR A 14 -2.88 7.00 1.34
N GLY A 15 -3.85 7.75 0.89
CA GLY A 15 -3.62 8.76 -0.13
C GLY A 15 -2.98 9.99 0.44
N GLY A 16 -2.71 10.94 -0.41
CA GLY A 16 -2.11 12.16 0.02
C GLY A 16 -2.98 12.92 0.96
N ASN A 17 -4.28 12.67 0.90
CA ASN A 17 -5.15 13.32 1.77
C ASN A 17 -5.45 12.43 2.90
N LYS A 18 -4.70 12.07 3.67
CA LYS A 18 -4.74 11.21 4.77
C LYS A 18 -6.00 10.45 5.05
N SER A 19 -7.15 10.89 4.77
CA SER A 19 -8.34 10.12 5.08
C SER A 19 -8.75 9.24 3.91
N LEU A 20 -7.97 9.17 2.88
CA LEU A 20 -8.32 8.38 1.74
C LEU A 20 -7.50 7.11 1.70
N ILE A 21 -8.15 5.97 1.64
CA ILE A 21 -7.46 4.70 1.56
C ILE A 21 -7.73 4.09 0.20
N LYS A 22 -6.68 3.70 -0.50
CA LYS A 22 -6.81 3.11 -1.82
C LYS A 22 -6.41 1.67 -1.80
N GLU A 23 -7.11 0.86 -2.52
CA GLU A 23 -6.84 -0.55 -2.62
C GLU A 23 -5.98 -0.80 -3.85
N ALA A 24 -5.03 -1.69 -3.75
CA ALA A 24 -4.15 -1.99 -4.86
C ALA A 24 -3.69 -3.43 -4.80
N THR A 25 -3.08 -3.89 -5.88
CA THR A 25 -2.57 -5.24 -5.95
C THR A 25 -1.07 -5.16 -6.20
N VAL A 26 -0.32 -5.97 -5.50
CA VAL A 26 1.12 -5.99 -5.66
C VAL A 26 1.46 -6.70 -6.96
N LEU A 27 2.29 -6.09 -7.79
CA LEU A 27 2.71 -6.70 -9.04
C LEU A 27 4.11 -7.30 -8.90
N LYS A 28 5.00 -6.61 -8.23
CA LYS A 28 6.33 -7.15 -8.03
C LYS A 28 7.08 -6.33 -6.99
N TYR A 29 8.18 -6.86 -6.53
CA TYR A 29 9.01 -6.19 -5.56
C TYR A 29 10.42 -6.12 -6.13
N SER A 30 11.03 -4.99 -6.09
CA SER A 30 12.35 -4.83 -6.63
C SER A 30 13.05 -3.65 -5.98
N GLY A 31 14.25 -3.86 -5.53
CA GLY A 31 15.06 -2.78 -4.99
C GLY A 31 14.47 -2.04 -3.82
N GLY A 32 13.70 -2.71 -3.01
CA GLY A 32 13.11 -2.09 -1.83
C GLY A 32 11.79 -1.42 -2.11
N PHE A 33 11.31 -1.53 -3.34
CA PHE A 33 10.03 -0.91 -3.71
C PHE A 33 9.07 -1.95 -4.23
N TYR A 34 7.79 -1.73 -3.97
CA TYR A 34 6.75 -2.57 -4.52
C TYR A 34 6.11 -1.82 -5.68
N THR A 35 5.92 -2.50 -6.78
CA THR A 35 5.15 -1.95 -7.88
C THR A 35 3.74 -2.42 -7.66
N ILE A 36 2.81 -1.49 -7.59
CA ILE A 36 1.43 -1.83 -7.31
C ILE A 36 0.52 -1.25 -8.37
N ARG A 37 -0.67 -1.82 -8.47
CA ARG A 37 -1.65 -1.33 -9.41
C ARG A 37 -2.92 -1.05 -8.64
N PHE A 38 -3.46 0.15 -8.74
CA PHE A 38 -4.66 0.51 -8.01
C PHE A 38 -5.87 -0.14 -8.62
N SER A 39 -6.84 -0.46 -7.79
CA SER A 39 -8.07 -1.07 -8.26
C SER A 39 -8.81 -0.17 -9.24
N GLU A 40 -8.70 1.12 -9.04
CA GLU A 40 -9.38 2.04 -9.93
C GLU A 40 -8.59 2.33 -11.20
N GLY A 41 -7.41 1.82 -11.33
CA GLY A 41 -6.59 2.01 -12.51
C GLY A 41 -5.32 2.76 -12.18
N GLY A 42 -4.30 2.55 -12.99
CA GLY A 42 -3.03 3.20 -12.75
C GLY A 42 -2.20 2.47 -11.73
N GLY A 43 -0.95 2.81 -11.62
CA GLY A 43 -0.06 2.14 -10.69
C GLY A 43 1.08 3.04 -10.30
N THR A 44 1.88 2.58 -9.37
CA THR A 44 3.02 3.34 -8.91
C THR A 44 3.97 2.41 -8.16
N ARG A 45 5.10 2.91 -7.76
CA ARG A 45 6.06 2.17 -6.96
C ARG A 45 6.13 2.83 -5.60
N VAL A 46 6.08 2.05 -4.55
CA VAL A 46 6.10 2.57 -3.19
C VAL A 46 6.95 1.71 -2.29
N ARG A 47 7.40 2.28 -1.20
CA ARG A 47 8.15 1.52 -0.24
C ARG A 47 7.23 0.72 0.63
N GLU A 48 7.75 -0.34 1.20
CA GLU A 48 6.97 -1.20 2.04
C GLU A 48 6.25 -0.46 3.16
N SER A 49 6.89 0.54 3.71
CA SER A 49 6.29 1.27 4.83
C SER A 49 5.04 2.05 4.44
N ARG A 50 4.78 2.19 3.15
CA ARG A 50 3.60 2.92 2.72
C ARG A 50 2.43 2.01 2.45
N ILE A 51 2.59 0.71 2.60
CA ILE A 51 1.58 -0.27 2.26
C ILE A 51 1.10 -0.97 3.51
N TYR A 52 -0.17 -1.27 3.56
CA TYR A 52 -0.76 -1.97 4.70
C TYR A 52 -1.48 -3.22 4.21
N PRO A 53 -1.44 -4.30 4.97
CA PRO A 53 -2.04 -5.56 4.52
C PRO A 53 -3.57 -5.58 4.62
N SER A 54 -4.15 -4.65 5.33
CA SER A 54 -5.58 -4.61 5.43
C SER A 54 -6.05 -3.18 5.55
N ARG A 55 -7.30 -2.97 5.25
CA ARG A 55 -7.87 -1.64 5.36
C ARG A 55 -7.82 -1.16 6.80
N LYS A 56 -8.02 -2.07 7.74
CA LYS A 56 -8.00 -1.68 9.13
C LYS A 56 -6.65 -1.15 9.55
N GLU A 57 -5.59 -1.76 9.08
CA GLU A 57 -4.27 -1.27 9.41
C GLU A 57 -3.99 0.06 8.76
N ALA A 58 -4.49 0.28 7.57
CA ALA A 58 -4.33 1.56 6.92
C ALA A 58 -5.09 2.64 7.69
N GLU A 59 -6.27 2.30 8.17
CA GLU A 59 -7.04 3.24 8.98
C GLU A 59 -6.35 3.57 10.27
N ASP A 60 -5.77 2.57 10.90
CA ASP A 60 -5.05 2.78 12.14
C ASP A 60 -3.86 3.71 11.93
N ALA A 61 -3.20 3.58 10.81
CA ALA A 61 -2.07 4.43 10.52
C ALA A 61 -2.50 5.88 10.34
N ILE A 62 -3.66 6.11 9.76
CA ILE A 62 -4.18 7.44 9.62
C ILE A 62 -4.49 8.02 10.99
N LEU A 63 -5.15 7.25 11.84
CA LEU A 63 -5.48 7.73 13.16
C LEU A 63 -4.26 8.01 13.99
N ASN A 64 -3.28 7.16 13.89
CA ASN A 64 -2.08 7.36 14.67
C ASN A 64 -1.27 8.55 14.19
N LYS A 65 -1.34 8.89 12.94
CA LYS A 65 -0.59 9.98 12.49
C LYS A 65 -1.27 11.26 12.76
N LYS A 66 -2.45 11.26 13.17
CA LYS A 66 -3.09 12.41 13.41
C LYS A 66 -2.67 12.93 14.69
N ARG A 67 -2.23 13.69 15.03
CA ARG A 67 -1.77 14.08 16.30
C ARG A 67 -1.51 15.43 16.30
#